data_e9440b44d35e4ecc6f6ff99c7922697c
#
_entry.id   e9440b44d35e4ecc6f6ff99c7922697c
#
_cell.length_a   1.000
_cell.length_b   1.000
_cell.length_c   1.000
_cell.angle_alpha   90.00
_cell.angle_beta   90.00
_cell.angle_gamma   90.00
#
_symmetry.space_group_name_H-M   'P 1'
#
loop_
_entity.id
_entity.type
_entity.pdbx_description
1 polymer ?
#
loop_
_entity_poly.entity_id
_entity_poly.type
_entity_poly.pdbx_seq_one_letter_code
_entity_poly.pdbx_strand_id
1 'polypeptide(L)'
;MSKTHKAWRIHAHHDLRFEDVETPKPAPNGVLVAIEAGMVLSYMGRVMAGQVPYNLPPMPFVPGTNAIGRVIAAGENVGHVRSGDRVFLSPHLRGDVPSAEPPQILIGLTATSPTAEALALQARWRDGVFAQVAHWPAACITPLTLLDDKPATELIALAKLIVPFGGLQRTGLRGGETIIVNGATGYFGSGAVMLAVAMGAGRVVAVGRKPEVLESLRDRFGPRVIPAIVSGDAGKDLAIIRHAAGGSARVALDLLGSAKSTSTTLSCLRALKRGGRLVLMGSAEVPLELSMREMLANDWEVVGQFMYERQAPAQLAALVAEGLLDLRHVQVTTFKLADFERAVDSAALMQGLDLTAVVS
;
A
#
# COMPACT_ATOMS: atom_id res chain seq x y z
N MET A 1 -23.88 21.24 -8.42
CA MET A 1 -22.91 20.88 -7.36
C MET A 1 -23.04 21.88 -6.22
N SER A 2 -22.90 21.43 -4.97
CA SER A 2 -22.78 22.35 -3.83
C SER A 2 -21.53 23.21 -4.01
N LYS A 3 -21.60 24.49 -3.57
CA LYS A 3 -20.44 25.39 -3.60
C LYS A 3 -19.38 25.01 -2.54
N THR A 4 -19.77 24.28 -1.51
CA THR A 4 -18.90 23.82 -0.42
C THR A 4 -19.18 22.37 -0.08
N HIS A 5 -18.22 21.71 0.55
CA HIS A 5 -18.32 20.36 1.08
C HIS A 5 -17.50 20.23 2.38
N LYS A 6 -17.79 19.24 3.20
CA LYS A 6 -17.09 18.97 4.45
C LYS A 6 -15.76 18.27 4.19
N ALA A 7 -14.71 18.73 4.91
CA ALA A 7 -13.37 18.13 4.88
C ALA A 7 -12.67 18.26 6.23
N TRP A 8 -11.83 17.30 6.55
CA TRP A 8 -10.84 17.42 7.61
C TRP A 8 -9.59 18.12 7.08
N ARG A 9 -9.10 19.14 7.80
CA ARG A 9 -7.89 19.87 7.41
C ARG A 9 -6.91 19.98 8.57
N ILE A 10 -5.63 19.72 8.28
CA ILE A 10 -4.51 19.95 9.19
C ILE A 10 -4.06 21.39 8.98
N HIS A 11 -4.28 22.26 9.98
CA HIS A 11 -3.87 23.68 9.98
C HIS A 11 -2.46 23.86 10.58
N ALA A 12 -2.11 23.01 11.55
CA ALA A 12 -0.80 22.90 12.17
C ALA A 12 -0.68 21.51 12.80
N HIS A 13 0.49 21.12 13.29
CA HIS A 13 0.62 19.92 14.11
C HIS A 13 -0.33 20.01 15.30
N HIS A 14 -1.12 18.95 15.53
CA HIS A 14 -2.18 18.88 16.54
C HIS A 14 -3.37 19.85 16.35
N ASP A 15 -3.47 20.54 15.21
CA ASP A 15 -4.63 21.38 14.86
C ASP A 15 -5.34 20.80 13.64
N LEU A 16 -6.28 19.88 13.90
CA LEU A 16 -7.14 19.22 12.92
C LEU A 16 -8.56 19.77 13.05
N ARG A 17 -9.17 20.19 11.93
CA ARG A 17 -10.49 20.78 11.91
C ARG A 17 -11.39 20.15 10.88
N PHE A 18 -12.66 19.92 11.26
CA PHE A 18 -13.72 19.47 10.35
C PHE A 18 -14.55 20.68 9.92
N GLU A 19 -14.35 21.14 8.71
CA GLU A 19 -14.86 22.42 8.24
C GLU A 19 -15.47 22.36 6.83
N ASP A 20 -16.21 23.40 6.45
CA ASP A 20 -16.68 23.59 5.09
C ASP A 20 -15.59 24.19 4.23
N VAL A 21 -15.27 23.54 3.12
CA VAL A 21 -14.29 23.99 2.14
C VAL A 21 -14.95 24.23 0.78
N GLU A 22 -14.44 25.17 0.02
CA GLU A 22 -14.94 25.43 -1.33
C GLU A 22 -14.70 24.21 -2.24
N THR A 23 -15.72 23.83 -3.02
CA THR A 23 -15.58 22.76 -4.00
C THR A 23 -14.93 23.35 -5.26
N PRO A 24 -13.69 22.93 -5.62
CA PRO A 24 -12.97 23.50 -6.74
C PRO A 24 -13.62 23.09 -8.08
N LYS A 25 -13.28 23.82 -9.14
CA LYS A 25 -13.49 23.30 -10.50
C LYS A 25 -12.38 22.29 -10.84
N PRO A 26 -12.66 21.26 -11.66
CA PRO A 26 -11.61 20.34 -12.07
C PRO A 26 -10.54 21.08 -12.89
N ALA A 27 -9.28 20.88 -12.57
CA ALA A 27 -8.17 21.30 -13.41
C ALA A 27 -8.22 20.56 -14.77
N PRO A 28 -7.59 21.06 -15.84
CA PRO A 28 -7.63 20.38 -17.15
C PRO A 28 -7.27 18.89 -17.10
N ASN A 29 -6.29 18.49 -16.31
CA ASN A 29 -5.86 17.11 -16.08
C ASN A 29 -6.33 16.54 -14.72
N GLY A 30 -7.37 17.12 -14.12
CA GLY A 30 -7.91 16.76 -12.81
C GLY A 30 -9.30 16.17 -12.91
N VAL A 31 -9.67 15.45 -11.86
CA VAL A 31 -11.00 14.82 -11.71
C VAL A 31 -11.54 15.19 -10.34
N LEU A 32 -12.80 15.60 -10.26
CA LEU A 32 -13.53 15.72 -9.00
C LEU A 32 -14.23 14.40 -8.69
N VAL A 33 -14.01 13.88 -7.50
CA VAL A 33 -14.52 12.58 -7.07
C VAL A 33 -15.29 12.75 -5.75
N ALA A 34 -16.56 12.33 -5.72
CA ALA A 34 -17.29 12.13 -4.48
C ALA A 34 -16.71 10.89 -3.77
N ILE A 35 -16.18 11.07 -2.59
CA ILE A 35 -15.55 9.98 -1.84
C ILE A 35 -16.64 9.11 -1.23
N GLU A 36 -16.59 7.80 -1.47
CA GLU A 36 -17.45 6.79 -0.86
C GLU A 36 -16.77 6.11 0.33
N ALA A 37 -15.47 5.80 0.21
CA ALA A 37 -14.65 5.24 1.29
C ALA A 37 -13.20 5.67 1.17
N GLY A 38 -12.58 6.13 2.26
CA GLY A 38 -11.17 6.51 2.34
C GLY A 38 -10.42 5.66 3.37
N MET A 39 -9.24 5.13 3.01
CA MET A 39 -8.41 4.32 3.89
C MET A 39 -7.69 5.19 4.93
N VAL A 40 -7.74 4.79 6.20
CA VAL A 40 -6.96 5.42 7.27
C VAL A 40 -5.67 4.64 7.52
N LEU A 41 -4.52 5.34 7.41
CA LEU A 41 -3.21 4.74 7.66
C LEU A 41 -3.02 4.43 9.15
N SER A 42 -2.39 3.31 9.49
CA SER A 42 -2.12 2.91 10.87
C SER A 42 -1.27 3.92 11.66
N TYR A 43 -0.54 4.77 10.97
CA TYR A 43 0.31 5.80 11.56
C TYR A 43 -0.19 7.23 11.31
N MET A 44 -1.48 7.39 10.93
CA MET A 44 -2.06 8.71 10.63
C MET A 44 -1.99 9.66 11.83
N GLY A 45 -2.18 9.18 13.05
CA GLY A 45 -2.01 9.99 14.27
C GLY A 45 -0.61 10.57 14.40
N ARG A 46 0.44 9.79 14.04
CA ARG A 46 1.82 10.27 14.02
C ARG A 46 2.07 11.31 12.92
N VAL A 47 1.42 11.16 11.76
CA VAL A 47 1.47 12.16 10.68
C VAL A 47 0.90 13.49 11.19
N MET A 48 -0.30 13.46 11.77
CA MET A 48 -0.97 14.64 12.31
C MET A 48 -0.16 15.33 13.42
N ALA A 49 0.56 14.55 14.22
CA ALA A 49 1.43 15.04 15.29
C ALA A 49 2.83 15.49 14.80
N GLY A 50 3.14 15.40 13.49
CA GLY A 50 4.46 15.73 12.96
C GLY A 50 5.59 14.77 13.41
N GLN A 51 5.24 13.55 13.81
CA GLN A 51 6.19 12.55 14.36
C GLN A 51 6.72 11.58 13.29
N VAL A 52 6.62 11.93 12.02
CA VAL A 52 7.15 11.17 10.89
C VAL A 52 8.12 12.05 10.10
N PRO A 53 9.19 11.50 9.51
CA PRO A 53 10.18 12.26 8.73
C PRO A 53 9.63 12.56 7.32
N TYR A 54 8.46 13.19 7.23
CA TYR A 54 7.77 13.46 5.97
C TYR A 54 7.84 14.94 5.60
N ASN A 55 7.98 15.19 4.30
CA ASN A 55 7.77 16.52 3.74
C ASN A 55 6.27 16.72 3.53
N LEU A 56 5.56 17.13 4.59
CA LEU A 56 4.11 17.30 4.54
C LEU A 56 3.69 18.39 3.53
N PRO A 57 2.46 18.29 2.97
CA PRO A 57 1.93 19.34 2.12
C PRO A 57 1.87 20.71 2.83
N PRO A 58 1.90 21.84 2.08
CA PRO A 58 1.67 23.16 2.66
C PRO A 58 0.35 23.21 3.41
N MET A 59 0.41 23.63 4.68
CA MET A 59 -0.78 23.79 5.53
C MET A 59 -1.57 25.06 5.18
N PRO A 60 -2.89 25.05 5.31
CA PRO A 60 -3.71 23.90 5.67
C PRO A 60 -3.96 22.96 4.47
N PHE A 61 -4.02 21.64 4.73
CA PHE A 61 -4.30 20.64 3.70
C PHE A 61 -5.23 19.53 4.21
N VAL A 62 -5.91 18.83 3.30
CA VAL A 62 -6.72 17.65 3.61
C VAL A 62 -5.81 16.41 3.65
N PRO A 63 -5.73 15.65 4.75
CA PRO A 63 -4.96 14.41 4.78
C PRO A 63 -5.67 13.25 4.10
N GLY A 64 -4.95 12.12 3.92
CA GLY A 64 -5.50 10.87 3.39
C GLY A 64 -5.02 10.53 1.99
N THR A 65 -4.88 9.24 1.72
CA THR A 65 -4.12 8.74 0.57
C THR A 65 -4.97 8.03 -0.48
N ASN A 66 -5.55 6.89 -0.13
CA ASN A 66 -6.32 6.06 -1.06
C ASN A 66 -7.81 6.12 -0.75
N ALA A 67 -8.61 6.09 -1.80
CA ALA A 67 -10.06 6.04 -1.66
C ALA A 67 -10.74 5.29 -2.81
N ILE A 68 -12.00 4.97 -2.58
CA ILE A 68 -13.01 4.61 -3.56
C ILE A 68 -13.98 5.78 -3.65
N GLY A 69 -14.42 6.12 -4.86
CA GLY A 69 -15.40 7.18 -5.04
C GLY A 69 -16.02 7.19 -6.43
N ARG A 70 -16.91 8.14 -6.66
CA ARG A 70 -17.55 8.37 -7.97
C ARG A 70 -17.12 9.69 -8.58
N VAL A 71 -16.79 9.65 -9.84
CA VAL A 71 -16.45 10.86 -10.62
C VAL A 71 -17.68 11.78 -10.68
N ILE A 72 -17.50 13.03 -10.29
CA ILE A 72 -18.53 14.07 -10.39
C ILE A 72 -18.31 14.92 -11.65
N ALA A 73 -17.04 15.27 -11.91
CA ALA A 73 -16.64 16.04 -13.06
C ALA A 73 -15.19 15.72 -13.45
N ALA A 74 -14.89 15.81 -14.72
CA ALA A 74 -13.54 15.63 -15.26
C ALA A 74 -13.10 16.90 -16.01
N GLY A 75 -11.80 17.18 -15.98
CA GLY A 75 -11.18 18.26 -16.74
C GLY A 75 -11.17 17.95 -18.24
N GLU A 76 -10.94 18.96 -19.05
CA GLU A 76 -11.04 18.90 -20.52
C GLU A 76 -10.06 17.91 -21.18
N ASN A 77 -8.93 17.62 -20.54
CA ASN A 77 -7.92 16.69 -21.04
C ASN A 77 -8.10 15.25 -20.52
N VAL A 78 -9.20 14.96 -19.80
CA VAL A 78 -9.45 13.64 -19.21
C VAL A 78 -10.41 12.84 -20.09
N GLY A 79 -9.91 11.75 -20.71
CA GLY A 79 -10.70 10.93 -21.62
C GLY A 79 -10.98 9.51 -21.15
N HIS A 80 -10.39 9.05 -20.03
CA HIS A 80 -10.49 7.65 -19.59
C HIS A 80 -11.54 7.42 -18.49
N VAL A 81 -12.13 8.49 -17.94
CA VAL A 81 -13.24 8.45 -16.98
C VAL A 81 -14.25 9.55 -17.29
N ARG A 82 -15.50 9.34 -16.89
CA ARG A 82 -16.62 10.27 -17.04
C ARG A 82 -17.44 10.35 -15.74
N SER A 83 -18.29 11.36 -15.65
CA SER A 83 -19.21 11.51 -14.51
C SER A 83 -20.06 10.24 -14.33
N GLY A 84 -20.14 9.79 -13.06
CA GLY A 84 -20.82 8.56 -12.65
C GLY A 84 -19.91 7.34 -12.52
N ASP A 85 -18.75 7.32 -13.18
CA ASP A 85 -17.81 6.18 -13.08
C ASP A 85 -17.31 6.00 -11.66
N ARG A 86 -17.32 4.76 -11.15
CA ARG A 86 -16.65 4.41 -9.88
C ARG A 86 -15.18 4.22 -10.11
N VAL A 87 -14.37 4.76 -9.21
CA VAL A 87 -12.92 4.83 -9.37
C VAL A 87 -12.17 4.51 -8.07
N PHE A 88 -10.96 3.99 -8.24
CA PHE A 88 -9.94 3.92 -7.19
C PHE A 88 -8.98 5.10 -7.34
N LEU A 89 -8.71 5.79 -6.22
CA LEU A 89 -7.76 6.89 -6.13
C LEU A 89 -6.43 6.36 -5.56
N SER A 90 -5.37 6.48 -6.36
CA SER A 90 -4.00 6.18 -5.95
C SER A 90 -3.29 7.48 -5.52
N PRO A 91 -2.58 7.54 -4.38
CA PRO A 91 -1.87 8.73 -3.98
C PRO A 91 -0.53 8.92 -4.69
N HIS A 92 0.01 7.88 -5.33
CA HIS A 92 1.35 7.90 -5.91
C HIS A 92 1.35 8.62 -7.26
N LEU A 93 1.67 9.91 -7.21
CA LEU A 93 1.82 10.75 -8.39
C LEU A 93 3.30 10.93 -8.75
N ARG A 94 3.65 10.58 -9.99
CA ARG A 94 4.94 10.93 -10.62
C ARG A 94 4.72 12.11 -11.55
N GLY A 95 5.59 13.11 -11.48
CA GLY A 95 5.53 14.27 -12.37
C GLY A 95 5.72 13.85 -13.82
N ASP A 96 4.94 14.47 -14.68
CA ASP A 96 5.02 14.27 -16.13
C ASP A 96 6.06 15.23 -16.73
N VAL A 97 7.34 14.92 -16.51
CA VAL A 97 8.48 15.67 -17.02
C VAL A 97 9.47 14.70 -17.67
N PRO A 98 10.14 15.07 -18.76
CA PRO A 98 11.13 14.24 -19.44
C PRO A 98 12.45 14.21 -18.63
N SER A 99 12.42 13.54 -17.48
CA SER A 99 13.54 13.37 -16.57
C SER A 99 13.73 11.89 -16.23
N ALA A 100 14.98 11.48 -16.04
CA ALA A 100 15.28 10.14 -15.53
C ALA A 100 14.77 9.93 -14.09
N GLU A 101 14.69 11.03 -13.32
CA GLU A 101 14.18 11.04 -11.95
C GLU A 101 13.04 12.07 -11.83
N PRO A 102 11.82 11.75 -12.31
CA PRO A 102 10.69 12.66 -12.20
C PRO A 102 10.32 12.87 -10.72
N PRO A 103 9.89 14.07 -10.31
CA PRO A 103 9.45 14.34 -8.96
C PRO A 103 8.27 13.41 -8.60
N GLN A 104 8.24 12.94 -7.35
CA GLN A 104 7.22 12.02 -6.87
C GLN A 104 6.63 12.52 -5.56
N ILE A 105 5.32 12.30 -5.40
CA ILE A 105 4.61 12.60 -4.16
C ILE A 105 3.63 11.48 -3.81
N LEU A 106 3.25 11.43 -2.54
CA LEU A 106 2.07 10.74 -2.06
C LEU A 106 1.04 11.81 -1.67
N ILE A 107 0.02 11.99 -2.49
CA ILE A 107 -1.01 13.02 -2.32
C ILE A 107 -1.64 12.92 -0.93
N GLY A 108 -1.84 14.06 -0.26
CA GLY A 108 -2.38 14.11 1.10
C GLY A 108 -1.45 13.57 2.18
N LEU A 109 -0.16 13.33 1.86
CA LEU A 109 0.79 12.74 2.81
C LEU A 109 2.20 13.34 2.74
N THR A 110 2.94 13.18 1.65
CA THR A 110 4.36 13.59 1.61
C THR A 110 4.89 13.77 0.19
N ALA A 111 5.81 14.72 0.02
CA ALA A 111 6.77 14.67 -1.10
C ALA A 111 7.87 13.64 -0.78
N THR A 112 8.28 12.85 -1.78
CA THR A 112 9.27 11.77 -1.60
C THR A 112 10.70 12.29 -1.52
N SER A 113 10.91 13.54 -1.92
CA SER A 113 12.18 14.26 -1.79
C SER A 113 11.91 15.74 -1.51
N PRO A 114 12.84 16.48 -0.87
CA PRO A 114 12.69 17.91 -0.61
C PRO A 114 13.11 18.80 -1.79
N THR A 115 13.09 18.29 -3.03
CA THR A 115 13.44 19.08 -4.22
C THR A 115 12.35 20.11 -4.53
N ALA A 116 12.72 21.24 -5.14
CA ALA A 116 11.78 22.29 -5.49
C ALA A 116 10.64 21.79 -6.39
N GLU A 117 10.95 20.90 -7.31
CA GLU A 117 9.99 20.28 -8.25
C GLU A 117 8.99 19.38 -7.51
N ALA A 118 9.45 18.55 -6.56
CA ALA A 118 8.59 17.68 -5.78
C ALA A 118 7.68 18.49 -4.85
N LEU A 119 8.21 19.54 -4.21
CA LEU A 119 7.41 20.43 -3.36
C LEU A 119 6.40 21.25 -4.17
N ALA A 120 6.74 21.70 -5.38
CA ALA A 120 5.81 22.39 -6.29
C ALA A 120 4.69 21.45 -6.76
N LEU A 121 5.02 20.19 -7.12
CA LEU A 121 4.04 19.16 -7.46
C LEU A 121 3.09 18.89 -6.30
N GLN A 122 3.62 18.79 -5.08
CA GLN A 122 2.84 18.58 -3.87
C GLN A 122 1.95 19.80 -3.53
N ALA A 123 2.42 21.01 -3.70
CA ALA A 123 1.61 22.21 -3.47
C ALA A 123 0.41 22.28 -4.44
N ARG A 124 0.57 21.78 -5.66
CA ARG A 124 -0.49 21.70 -6.68
C ARG A 124 -1.53 20.61 -6.36
N TRP A 125 -1.09 19.45 -5.88
CA TRP A 125 -1.91 18.28 -5.58
C TRP A 125 -1.78 17.89 -4.11
N ARG A 126 -2.06 18.86 -3.22
CA ARG A 126 -1.78 18.73 -1.78
C ARG A 126 -2.86 18.00 -1.01
N ASP A 127 -4.16 18.15 -1.43
CA ASP A 127 -5.31 17.72 -0.66
C ASP A 127 -5.64 16.26 -0.93
N GLY A 128 -5.79 15.50 0.18
CA GLY A 128 -6.09 14.08 0.19
C GLY A 128 -7.59 13.76 0.18
N VAL A 129 -7.94 12.61 0.76
CA VAL A 129 -9.27 11.99 0.58
C VAL A 129 -10.20 12.09 1.79
N PHE A 130 -9.77 12.67 2.94
CA PHE A 130 -10.68 12.82 4.10
C PHE A 130 -11.58 14.05 3.96
N ALA A 131 -12.35 14.03 2.88
CA ALA A 131 -13.33 15.04 2.49
C ALA A 131 -14.50 14.36 1.76
N GLN A 132 -15.65 15.03 1.64
CA GLN A 132 -16.75 14.53 0.82
C GLN A 132 -16.42 14.53 -0.67
N VAL A 133 -15.56 15.46 -1.12
CA VAL A 133 -15.11 15.60 -2.49
C VAL A 133 -13.59 15.76 -2.52
N ALA A 134 -12.91 14.97 -3.35
CA ALA A 134 -11.49 15.12 -3.62
C ALA A 134 -11.25 15.63 -5.05
N HIS A 135 -10.26 16.52 -5.22
CA HIS A 135 -9.74 16.92 -6.52
C HIS A 135 -8.44 16.17 -6.79
N TRP A 136 -8.44 15.29 -7.76
CA TRP A 136 -7.38 14.30 -7.96
C TRP A 136 -6.79 14.36 -9.36
N PRO A 137 -5.47 14.16 -9.55
CA PRO A 137 -4.88 14.08 -10.89
C PRO A 137 -5.40 12.84 -11.63
N ALA A 138 -5.83 13.02 -12.86
CA ALA A 138 -6.35 11.95 -13.70
C ALA A 138 -5.39 10.76 -13.86
N ALA A 139 -4.08 11.04 -13.81
CA ALA A 139 -3.03 10.03 -13.86
C ALA A 139 -3.06 9.02 -12.69
N CYS A 140 -3.73 9.37 -11.59
CA CYS A 140 -3.85 8.56 -10.36
C CYS A 140 -5.28 8.03 -10.15
N ILE A 141 -6.12 8.07 -11.19
CA ILE A 141 -7.49 7.55 -11.19
C ILE A 141 -7.54 6.25 -11.99
N THR A 142 -8.06 5.19 -11.37
CA THR A 142 -8.29 3.89 -12.02
C THR A 142 -9.78 3.57 -12.04
N PRO A 143 -10.42 3.40 -13.21
CA PRO A 143 -11.82 2.98 -13.32
C PRO A 143 -12.02 1.59 -12.72
N LEU A 144 -13.14 1.40 -11.99
CA LEU A 144 -13.55 0.13 -11.41
C LEU A 144 -14.84 -0.41 -12.08
N THR A 145 -14.98 -0.21 -13.37
CA THR A 145 -16.20 -0.53 -14.12
C THR A 145 -16.65 -1.97 -13.96
N LEU A 146 -15.71 -2.93 -13.90
CA LEU A 146 -16.01 -4.37 -13.72
C LEU A 146 -16.38 -4.73 -12.26
N LEU A 147 -16.29 -3.79 -11.34
CA LEU A 147 -16.51 -3.98 -9.89
C LEU A 147 -17.56 -3.01 -9.34
N ASP A 148 -18.37 -2.39 -10.21
CA ASP A 148 -19.33 -1.36 -9.79
C ASP A 148 -20.50 -1.91 -8.96
N ASP A 149 -20.74 -3.20 -9.03
CA ASP A 149 -21.72 -3.94 -8.20
C ASP A 149 -21.26 -4.16 -6.75
N LYS A 150 -19.95 -4.07 -6.48
CA LYS A 150 -19.41 -4.28 -5.13
C LYS A 150 -19.53 -3.02 -4.27
N PRO A 151 -19.78 -3.17 -2.95
CA PRO A 151 -19.83 -2.01 -2.05
C PRO A 151 -18.46 -1.34 -1.92
N ALA A 152 -18.44 -0.01 -1.76
CA ALA A 152 -17.19 0.74 -1.56
C ALA A 152 -16.41 0.29 -0.33
N THR A 153 -17.12 -0.19 0.71
CA THR A 153 -16.54 -0.77 1.93
C THR A 153 -15.83 -2.10 1.72
N GLU A 154 -16.12 -2.83 0.63
CA GLU A 154 -15.33 -3.99 0.19
C GLU A 154 -14.18 -3.53 -0.69
N LEU A 155 -14.45 -2.66 -1.67
CA LEU A 155 -13.45 -2.18 -2.64
C LEU A 155 -12.30 -1.42 -2.01
N ILE A 156 -12.51 -0.77 -0.86
CA ILE A 156 -11.43 -0.05 -0.16
C ILE A 156 -10.29 -0.97 0.29
N ALA A 157 -10.50 -2.28 0.37
CA ALA A 157 -9.45 -3.25 0.61
C ALA A 157 -8.34 -3.23 -0.46
N LEU A 158 -8.62 -2.76 -1.70
CA LEU A 158 -7.61 -2.52 -2.73
C LEU A 158 -6.51 -1.59 -2.22
N ALA A 159 -6.86 -0.60 -1.38
CA ALA A 159 -5.91 0.36 -0.81
C ALA A 159 -4.86 -0.29 0.09
N LYS A 160 -5.23 -1.34 0.83
CA LYS A 160 -4.31 -2.13 1.64
C LYS A 160 -3.40 -3.01 0.78
N LEU A 161 -3.95 -3.56 -0.30
CA LEU A 161 -3.32 -4.59 -1.09
C LEU A 161 -2.39 -4.04 -2.18
N ILE A 162 -2.59 -2.79 -2.62
CA ILE A 162 -1.85 -2.23 -3.77
C ILE A 162 -0.34 -2.10 -3.52
N VAL A 163 0.09 -1.73 -2.30
CA VAL A 163 1.52 -1.60 -1.97
C VAL A 163 2.22 -2.96 -2.02
N PRO A 164 1.79 -3.99 -1.27
CA PRO A 164 2.43 -5.31 -1.38
C PRO A 164 2.27 -5.94 -2.77
N PHE A 165 1.22 -5.60 -3.54
CA PHE A 165 1.08 -6.05 -4.93
C PHE A 165 2.22 -5.53 -5.81
N GLY A 166 2.60 -4.25 -5.69
CA GLY A 166 3.75 -3.70 -6.39
C GLY A 166 5.06 -4.43 -6.07
N GLY A 167 5.26 -4.78 -4.79
CA GLY A 167 6.41 -5.59 -4.37
C GLY A 167 6.40 -6.99 -4.97
N LEU A 168 5.25 -7.66 -4.96
CA LEU A 168 5.10 -8.99 -5.57
C LEU A 168 5.38 -8.96 -7.08
N GLN A 169 4.87 -7.95 -7.80
CA GLN A 169 5.19 -7.77 -9.21
C GLN A 169 6.71 -7.61 -9.44
N ARG A 170 7.38 -6.84 -8.58
CA ARG A 170 8.84 -6.63 -8.66
C ARG A 170 9.64 -7.90 -8.40
N THR A 171 9.11 -8.84 -7.60
CA THR A 171 9.76 -10.16 -7.41
C THR A 171 9.84 -10.96 -8.70
N GLY A 172 8.93 -10.74 -9.63
CA GLY A 172 8.75 -11.56 -10.82
C GLY A 172 8.27 -12.98 -10.48
N LEU A 173 7.48 -13.13 -9.42
CA LEU A 173 6.82 -14.40 -9.04
C LEU A 173 6.03 -14.97 -10.21
N ARG A 174 6.20 -16.26 -10.46
CA ARG A 174 5.46 -17.00 -11.48
C ARG A 174 4.57 -18.07 -10.83
N GLY A 175 3.50 -18.43 -11.51
CA GLY A 175 2.62 -19.51 -11.06
C GLY A 175 3.38 -20.80 -10.76
N GLY A 176 3.03 -21.45 -9.65
CA GLY A 176 3.67 -22.69 -9.16
C GLY A 176 4.98 -22.49 -8.37
N GLU A 177 5.58 -21.29 -8.37
CA GLU A 177 6.84 -21.05 -7.64
C GLU A 177 6.65 -20.91 -6.13
N THR A 178 7.76 -21.08 -5.38
CA THR A 178 7.83 -20.80 -3.95
C THR A 178 8.28 -19.36 -3.73
N ILE A 179 7.55 -18.60 -2.90
CA ILE A 179 7.91 -17.28 -2.42
C ILE A 179 8.04 -17.26 -0.89
N ILE A 180 9.00 -16.48 -0.38
CA ILE A 180 9.12 -16.15 1.03
C ILE A 180 8.56 -14.74 1.24
N VAL A 181 7.63 -14.57 2.19
CA VAL A 181 7.09 -13.27 2.61
C VAL A 181 7.60 -13.00 4.02
N ASN A 182 8.58 -12.10 4.15
CA ASN A 182 9.11 -11.68 5.46
C ASN A 182 8.26 -10.55 6.05
N GLY A 183 7.94 -10.64 7.34
CA GLY A 183 7.00 -9.74 7.99
C GLY A 183 5.53 -10.10 7.72
N ALA A 184 5.22 -11.36 7.42
CA ALA A 184 3.89 -11.87 7.08
C ALA A 184 2.81 -11.57 8.14
N THR A 185 3.20 -11.37 9.40
CA THR A 185 2.26 -11.03 10.49
C THR A 185 1.94 -9.53 10.57
N GLY A 186 2.59 -8.70 9.75
CA GLY A 186 2.38 -7.25 9.69
C GLY A 186 1.23 -6.86 8.77
N TYR A 187 0.88 -5.56 8.82
CA TYR A 187 -0.21 -4.97 8.03
C TYR A 187 -0.11 -5.24 6.52
N PHE A 188 1.03 -4.99 5.90
CA PHE A 188 1.26 -5.27 4.48
C PHE A 188 1.64 -6.72 4.21
N GLY A 189 2.34 -7.38 5.16
CA GLY A 189 2.80 -8.75 5.00
C GLY A 189 1.66 -9.75 4.87
N SER A 190 0.61 -9.61 5.67
CA SER A 190 -0.59 -10.47 5.56
C SER A 190 -1.30 -10.29 4.21
N GLY A 191 -1.37 -9.05 3.71
CA GLY A 191 -1.84 -8.77 2.36
C GLY A 191 -0.96 -9.39 1.27
N ALA A 192 0.37 -9.38 1.45
CA ALA A 192 1.30 -10.04 0.52
C ALA A 192 1.10 -11.55 0.46
N VAL A 193 0.83 -12.22 1.60
CA VAL A 193 0.51 -13.65 1.63
C VAL A 193 -0.76 -13.94 0.83
N MET A 194 -1.84 -13.19 1.08
CA MET A 194 -3.10 -13.29 0.36
C MET A 194 -2.90 -13.11 -1.16
N LEU A 195 -2.18 -12.06 -1.55
CA LEU A 195 -1.89 -11.75 -2.96
C LEU A 195 -1.01 -12.80 -3.62
N ALA A 196 0.02 -13.31 -2.95
CA ALA A 196 0.89 -14.35 -3.50
C ALA A 196 0.10 -15.63 -3.85
N VAL A 197 -0.88 -15.99 -3.00
CA VAL A 197 -1.80 -17.11 -3.28
C VAL A 197 -2.68 -16.82 -4.50
N ALA A 198 -3.25 -15.60 -4.58
CA ALA A 198 -4.09 -15.15 -5.70
C ALA A 198 -3.31 -15.07 -7.02
N MET A 199 -2.02 -14.71 -6.97
CA MET A 199 -1.11 -14.68 -8.14
C MET A 199 -0.59 -16.05 -8.54
N GLY A 200 -1.05 -17.14 -7.90
CA GLY A 200 -0.75 -18.51 -8.30
C GLY A 200 0.54 -19.08 -7.71
N ALA A 201 1.09 -18.51 -6.62
CA ALA A 201 2.21 -19.14 -5.93
C ALA A 201 1.89 -20.61 -5.57
N GLY A 202 2.81 -21.52 -5.86
CA GLY A 202 2.68 -22.92 -5.47
C GLY A 202 2.89 -23.11 -3.97
N ARG A 203 3.73 -22.27 -3.37
CA ARG A 203 4.02 -22.25 -1.93
C ARG A 203 4.34 -20.83 -1.47
N VAL A 204 3.75 -20.41 -0.36
CA VAL A 204 3.99 -19.11 0.29
C VAL A 204 4.54 -19.39 1.69
N VAL A 205 5.82 -19.14 1.89
CA VAL A 205 6.46 -19.22 3.21
C VAL A 205 6.16 -17.93 3.96
N ALA A 206 5.24 -17.99 4.91
CA ALA A 206 4.84 -16.85 5.71
C ALA A 206 5.76 -16.71 6.94
N VAL A 207 6.73 -15.79 6.87
CA VAL A 207 7.76 -15.59 7.92
C VAL A 207 7.30 -14.52 8.89
N GLY A 208 7.30 -14.85 10.18
CA GLY A 208 6.89 -13.92 11.25
C GLY A 208 7.11 -14.45 12.64
N ARG A 209 6.81 -13.62 13.66
CA ARG A 209 7.03 -13.94 15.09
C ARG A 209 5.76 -14.29 15.86
N LYS A 210 4.57 -14.10 15.28
CA LYS A 210 3.27 -14.33 15.91
C LYS A 210 2.65 -15.62 15.36
N PRO A 211 2.74 -16.76 16.05
CA PRO A 211 2.23 -18.04 15.56
C PRO A 211 0.75 -17.98 15.20
N GLU A 212 -0.06 -17.35 16.07
CA GLU A 212 -1.50 -17.24 15.91
C GLU A 212 -1.93 -16.53 14.61
N VAL A 213 -1.16 -15.50 14.19
CA VAL A 213 -1.43 -14.80 12.93
C VAL A 213 -1.03 -15.65 11.74
N LEU A 214 0.11 -16.33 11.81
CA LEU A 214 0.60 -17.19 10.73
C LEU A 214 -0.33 -18.39 10.50
N GLU A 215 -0.81 -19.01 11.57
CA GLU A 215 -1.77 -20.12 11.50
C GLU A 215 -3.11 -19.65 10.94
N SER A 216 -3.61 -18.48 11.37
CA SER A 216 -4.82 -17.87 10.80
C SER A 216 -4.69 -17.62 9.29
N LEU A 217 -3.52 -17.20 8.80
CA LEU A 217 -3.26 -17.04 7.36
C LEU A 217 -3.29 -18.40 6.64
N ARG A 218 -2.70 -19.45 7.21
CA ARG A 218 -2.76 -20.80 6.66
C ARG A 218 -4.19 -21.32 6.60
N ASP A 219 -4.94 -21.18 7.68
CA ASP A 219 -6.32 -21.67 7.76
C ASP A 219 -7.24 -20.94 6.76
N ARG A 220 -6.98 -19.65 6.53
CA ARG A 220 -7.75 -18.80 5.61
C ARG A 220 -7.41 -19.04 4.12
N PHE A 221 -6.13 -19.23 3.80
CA PHE A 221 -5.66 -19.31 2.40
C PHE A 221 -5.21 -20.72 1.98
N GLY A 222 -5.34 -21.70 2.87
CA GLY A 222 -5.13 -23.10 2.59
C GLY A 222 -3.67 -23.57 2.67
N PRO A 223 -3.43 -24.86 2.32
CA PRO A 223 -2.17 -25.56 2.59
C PRO A 223 -0.96 -25.04 1.80
N ARG A 224 -1.16 -24.15 0.83
CA ARG A 224 -0.05 -23.49 0.13
C ARG A 224 0.67 -22.46 1.00
N VAL A 225 0.03 -21.97 2.08
CA VAL A 225 0.65 -21.06 3.05
C VAL A 225 1.31 -21.89 4.14
N ILE A 226 2.63 -21.77 4.25
CA ILE A 226 3.44 -22.50 5.22
C ILE A 226 3.97 -21.51 6.26
N PRO A 227 3.51 -21.58 7.52
CA PRO A 227 4.05 -20.79 8.62
C PRO A 227 5.54 -21.06 8.86
N ALA A 228 6.33 -20.00 9.02
CA ALA A 228 7.72 -20.04 9.42
C ALA A 228 7.92 -19.10 10.62
N ILE A 229 7.85 -19.67 11.83
CA ILE A 229 7.93 -18.91 13.08
C ILE A 229 9.40 -18.69 13.40
N VAL A 230 9.83 -17.42 13.36
CA VAL A 230 11.21 -17.00 13.55
C VAL A 230 11.44 -16.39 14.94
N SER A 231 12.65 -16.59 15.45
CA SER A 231 13.08 -16.17 16.80
C SER A 231 14.02 -14.95 16.79
N GLY A 232 14.65 -14.66 15.67
CA GLY A 232 15.74 -13.69 15.51
C GLY A 232 17.14 -14.33 15.59
N ASP A 233 17.23 -15.64 15.88
CA ASP A 233 18.47 -16.41 15.75
C ASP A 233 18.69 -16.79 14.28
N ALA A 234 19.70 -16.19 13.65
CA ALA A 234 19.93 -16.30 12.22
C ALA A 234 20.10 -17.76 11.73
N GLY A 235 20.76 -18.62 12.53
CA GLY A 235 20.98 -20.02 12.15
C GLY A 235 19.70 -20.86 12.20
N LYS A 236 18.96 -20.72 13.29
CA LYS A 236 17.68 -21.39 13.47
C LYS A 236 16.63 -20.89 12.48
N ASP A 237 16.54 -19.59 12.31
CA ASP A 237 15.58 -18.95 11.40
C ASP A 237 15.83 -19.40 9.96
N LEU A 238 17.09 -19.48 9.50
CA LEU A 238 17.42 -20.00 8.17
C LEU A 238 16.98 -21.45 7.97
N ALA A 239 17.21 -22.31 8.98
CA ALA A 239 16.80 -23.72 8.92
C ALA A 239 15.25 -23.83 8.83
N ILE A 240 14.53 -23.06 9.64
CA ILE A 240 13.06 -23.01 9.65
C ILE A 240 12.53 -22.56 8.28
N ILE A 241 13.07 -21.47 7.74
CA ILE A 241 12.63 -20.90 6.44
C ILE A 241 12.91 -21.88 5.30
N ARG A 242 14.09 -22.54 5.27
CA ARG A 242 14.42 -23.54 4.25
C ARG A 242 13.52 -24.76 4.34
N HIS A 243 13.25 -25.24 5.56
CA HIS A 243 12.33 -26.35 5.76
C HIS A 243 10.92 -25.99 5.23
N ALA A 244 10.39 -24.85 5.61
CA ALA A 244 9.10 -24.34 5.14
C ALA A 244 9.07 -24.14 3.61
N ALA A 245 10.19 -23.75 3.00
CA ALA A 245 10.32 -23.59 1.56
C ALA A 245 10.41 -24.92 0.78
N GLY A 246 10.59 -26.06 1.47
CA GLY A 246 10.88 -27.35 0.85
C GLY A 246 12.29 -27.40 0.23
N GLY A 247 13.25 -26.71 0.86
CA GLY A 247 14.63 -26.58 0.46
C GLY A 247 15.05 -25.14 0.14
N SER A 248 14.53 -24.55 -0.93
CA SER A 248 14.85 -23.16 -1.28
C SER A 248 13.73 -22.49 -2.09
N ALA A 249 13.63 -21.17 -2.00
CA ALA A 249 12.68 -20.37 -2.78
C ALA A 249 13.36 -19.67 -3.96
N ARG A 250 12.59 -19.25 -4.97
CA ARG A 250 13.10 -18.41 -6.04
C ARG A 250 13.10 -16.93 -5.68
N VAL A 251 12.09 -16.49 -4.99
CA VAL A 251 11.91 -15.07 -4.66
C VAL A 251 11.52 -14.87 -3.20
N ALA A 252 11.87 -13.71 -2.67
CA ALA A 252 11.43 -13.23 -1.36
C ALA A 252 10.97 -11.78 -1.46
N LEU A 253 9.96 -11.44 -0.65
CA LEU A 253 9.48 -10.08 -0.44
C LEU A 253 9.63 -9.73 1.04
N ASP A 254 10.39 -8.67 1.34
CA ASP A 254 10.60 -8.16 2.69
C ASP A 254 9.73 -6.92 2.94
N LEU A 255 8.91 -7.01 3.99
CA LEU A 255 7.97 -5.96 4.42
C LEU A 255 8.18 -5.56 5.88
N LEU A 256 9.39 -5.74 6.40
CA LEU A 256 9.72 -5.34 7.76
C LEU A 256 9.76 -3.82 7.90
N GLY A 257 8.88 -3.25 8.73
CA GLY A 257 8.82 -1.80 9.01
C GLY A 257 9.75 -1.38 10.15
N SER A 258 9.42 -1.74 11.37
CA SER A 258 10.12 -1.29 12.58
C SER A 258 11.10 -2.34 13.13
N ALA A 259 11.93 -2.93 12.27
CA ALA A 259 12.90 -3.92 12.68
C ALA A 259 14.13 -3.28 13.36
N LYS A 260 14.62 -3.91 14.43
CA LYS A 260 15.87 -3.53 15.11
C LYS A 260 17.09 -4.30 14.58
N SER A 261 16.87 -5.27 13.69
CA SER A 261 17.89 -6.14 13.09
C SER A 261 17.41 -6.63 11.72
N THR A 262 18.34 -6.85 10.82
CA THR A 262 18.11 -7.42 9.48
C THR A 262 18.41 -8.91 9.41
N SER A 263 18.62 -9.59 10.56
CA SER A 263 18.97 -11.02 10.61
C SER A 263 17.97 -11.90 9.87
N THR A 264 16.66 -11.66 10.05
CA THR A 264 15.61 -12.43 9.35
C THR A 264 15.59 -12.13 7.85
N THR A 265 15.84 -10.89 7.45
CA THR A 265 16.00 -10.50 6.02
C THR A 265 17.15 -11.27 5.38
N LEU A 266 18.31 -11.36 6.06
CA LEU A 266 19.46 -12.17 5.62
C LEU A 266 19.14 -13.65 5.57
N SER A 267 18.39 -14.18 6.54
CA SER A 267 17.94 -15.58 6.53
C SER A 267 17.02 -15.85 5.34
N CYS A 268 16.13 -14.92 4.99
CA CYS A 268 15.29 -15.02 3.79
C CYS A 268 16.12 -15.01 2.50
N LEU A 269 17.12 -14.12 2.40
CA LEU A 269 18.04 -14.08 1.26
C LEU A 269 18.81 -15.40 1.11
N ARG A 270 19.38 -15.92 2.22
CA ARG A 270 20.14 -17.18 2.24
C ARG A 270 19.28 -18.44 2.01
N ALA A 271 17.97 -18.33 2.15
CA ALA A 271 17.01 -19.39 1.80
C ALA A 271 16.64 -19.37 0.31
N LEU A 272 17.11 -18.41 -0.45
CA LEU A 272 16.90 -18.39 -1.91
C LEU A 272 17.86 -19.37 -2.60
N LYS A 273 17.39 -19.94 -3.72
CA LYS A 273 18.24 -20.67 -4.66
C LYS A 273 19.19 -19.71 -5.41
N ARG A 274 20.18 -20.26 -6.10
CA ARG A 274 21.03 -19.51 -7.01
C ARG A 274 20.17 -18.75 -8.06
N GLY A 275 20.52 -17.49 -8.33
CA GLY A 275 19.74 -16.60 -9.18
C GLY A 275 18.43 -16.13 -8.54
N GLY A 276 18.29 -16.29 -7.23
CA GLY A 276 17.09 -15.82 -6.51
C GLY A 276 17.07 -14.31 -6.29
N ARG A 277 15.87 -13.75 -6.11
CA ARG A 277 15.65 -12.32 -5.92
C ARG A 277 14.95 -12.01 -4.60
N LEU A 278 15.54 -11.08 -3.82
CA LEU A 278 14.93 -10.46 -2.64
C LEU A 278 14.48 -9.04 -3.00
N VAL A 279 13.20 -8.74 -2.81
CA VAL A 279 12.66 -7.38 -2.95
C VAL A 279 12.45 -6.77 -1.57
N LEU A 280 13.00 -5.57 -1.36
CA LEU A 280 12.89 -4.79 -0.14
C LEU A 280 11.82 -3.70 -0.33
N MET A 281 10.76 -3.75 0.47
CA MET A 281 9.72 -2.71 0.58
C MET A 281 9.51 -2.24 2.02
N GLY A 282 10.07 -2.95 2.99
CA GLY A 282 10.02 -2.54 4.38
C GLY A 282 10.79 -1.25 4.63
N SER A 283 10.34 -0.46 5.60
CA SER A 283 10.96 0.82 5.98
C SER A 283 11.89 0.69 7.19
N ALA A 284 12.54 -0.46 7.36
CA ALA A 284 13.48 -0.66 8.46
C ALA A 284 14.73 0.23 8.29
N GLU A 285 15.03 1.03 9.31
CA GLU A 285 16.15 1.98 9.32
C GLU A 285 17.46 1.35 9.83
N VAL A 286 17.68 0.06 9.56
CA VAL A 286 18.87 -0.67 9.96
C VAL A 286 19.65 -1.13 8.73
N PRO A 287 21.01 -1.06 8.76
CA PRO A 287 21.84 -1.51 7.66
C PRO A 287 21.61 -2.98 7.34
N LEU A 288 21.57 -3.33 6.04
CA LEU A 288 21.61 -4.70 5.55
C LEU A 288 23.04 -5.05 5.13
N GLU A 289 23.72 -5.83 5.96
CA GLU A 289 25.12 -6.23 5.70
C GLU A 289 25.17 -7.43 4.75
N LEU A 290 25.55 -7.18 3.50
CA LEU A 290 25.64 -8.19 2.45
C LEU A 290 27.09 -8.61 2.22
N SER A 291 27.35 -9.92 2.23
CA SER A 291 28.63 -10.47 1.82
C SER A 291 28.74 -10.46 0.28
N MET A 292 29.70 -9.71 -0.26
CA MET A 292 29.98 -9.70 -1.71
C MET A 292 30.26 -11.10 -2.24
N ARG A 293 30.97 -11.93 -1.47
CA ARG A 293 31.28 -13.32 -1.82
C ARG A 293 30.02 -14.18 -1.90
N GLU A 294 29.10 -14.04 -0.94
CA GLU A 294 27.82 -14.77 -0.97
C GLU A 294 26.95 -14.32 -2.16
N MET A 295 26.87 -13.02 -2.41
CA MET A 295 26.12 -12.46 -3.54
C MET A 295 26.65 -13.01 -4.88
N LEU A 296 27.98 -12.96 -5.09
CA LEU A 296 28.63 -13.46 -6.30
C LEU A 296 28.44 -14.98 -6.48
N ALA A 297 28.65 -15.77 -5.41
CA ALA A 297 28.59 -17.23 -5.50
C ALA A 297 27.19 -17.76 -5.79
N ASN A 298 26.15 -16.99 -5.45
CA ASN A 298 24.76 -17.38 -5.61
C ASN A 298 24.02 -16.62 -6.71
N ASP A 299 24.64 -15.69 -7.41
CA ASP A 299 23.99 -14.81 -8.39
C ASP A 299 22.70 -14.16 -7.84
N TRP A 300 22.69 -13.78 -6.56
CA TRP A 300 21.51 -13.20 -5.95
C TRP A 300 21.29 -11.74 -6.36
N GLU A 301 20.00 -11.38 -6.49
CA GLU A 301 19.58 -10.01 -6.68
C GLU A 301 18.92 -9.47 -5.41
N VAL A 302 19.33 -8.29 -4.94
CA VAL A 302 18.64 -7.53 -3.89
C VAL A 302 18.18 -6.21 -4.50
N VAL A 303 16.87 -5.97 -4.47
CA VAL A 303 16.22 -4.87 -5.21
C VAL A 303 15.28 -4.10 -4.29
N GLY A 304 15.39 -2.78 -4.24
CA GLY A 304 14.40 -1.92 -3.59
C GLY A 304 13.17 -1.72 -4.49
N GLN A 305 12.00 -1.60 -3.87
CA GLN A 305 10.76 -1.18 -4.53
C GLN A 305 10.03 -0.14 -3.69
N PHE A 306 9.82 1.04 -4.27
CA PHE A 306 8.96 2.06 -3.70
C PHE A 306 7.61 2.03 -4.38
N MET A 307 6.54 1.91 -3.58
CA MET A 307 5.16 1.87 -4.05
C MET A 307 4.93 0.82 -5.15
N TYR A 308 4.38 1.21 -6.30
CA TYR A 308 3.96 0.32 -7.39
C TYR A 308 3.94 1.07 -8.73
N GLU A 309 3.92 0.33 -9.83
CA GLU A 309 3.83 0.89 -11.17
C GLU A 309 2.41 1.43 -11.46
N ARG A 310 2.29 2.38 -12.38
CA ARG A 310 1.05 3.11 -12.69
C ARG A 310 -0.12 2.18 -13.07
N GLN A 311 0.15 1.07 -13.74
CA GLN A 311 -0.87 0.08 -14.14
C GLN A 311 -1.26 -0.89 -13.02
N ALA A 312 -0.55 -0.93 -11.91
CA ALA A 312 -0.79 -1.90 -10.84
C ALA A 312 -2.23 -1.84 -10.27
N PRO A 313 -2.87 -0.67 -10.05
CA PRO A 313 -4.25 -0.64 -9.56
C PRO A 313 -5.25 -1.32 -10.50
N ALA A 314 -5.11 -1.13 -11.82
CA ALA A 314 -5.97 -1.80 -12.79
C ALA A 314 -5.74 -3.32 -12.82
N GLN A 315 -4.49 -3.76 -12.72
CA GLN A 315 -4.14 -5.19 -12.67
C GLN A 315 -4.64 -5.84 -11.36
N LEU A 316 -4.56 -5.13 -10.23
CA LEU A 316 -5.11 -5.60 -8.96
C LEU A 316 -6.64 -5.73 -9.03
N ALA A 317 -7.32 -4.74 -9.61
CA ALA A 317 -8.77 -4.78 -9.81
C ALA A 317 -9.19 -5.94 -10.73
N ALA A 318 -8.39 -6.26 -11.76
CA ALA A 318 -8.63 -7.41 -12.63
C ALA A 318 -8.59 -8.73 -11.88
N LEU A 319 -7.66 -8.93 -10.93
CA LEU A 319 -7.64 -10.15 -10.10
C LEU A 319 -8.94 -10.31 -9.30
N VAL A 320 -9.53 -9.21 -8.85
CA VAL A 320 -10.83 -9.23 -8.15
C VAL A 320 -11.98 -9.55 -9.12
N ALA A 321 -11.99 -8.90 -10.30
CA ALA A 321 -13.03 -9.10 -11.30
C ALA A 321 -13.08 -10.55 -11.81
N GLU A 322 -11.91 -11.18 -11.98
CA GLU A 322 -11.77 -12.57 -12.40
C GLU A 322 -11.96 -13.59 -11.26
N GLY A 323 -12.30 -13.12 -10.04
CA GLY A 323 -12.52 -13.99 -8.88
C GLY A 323 -11.27 -14.67 -8.30
N LEU A 324 -10.07 -14.24 -8.73
CA LEU A 324 -8.80 -14.75 -8.21
C LEU A 324 -8.43 -14.16 -6.84
N LEU A 325 -8.97 -13.00 -6.53
CA LEU A 325 -8.72 -12.27 -5.28
C LEU A 325 -10.06 -11.90 -4.62
N ASP A 326 -10.34 -12.47 -3.46
CA ASP A 326 -11.55 -12.18 -2.68
C ASP A 326 -11.27 -11.13 -1.60
N LEU A 327 -11.73 -9.90 -1.83
CA LEU A 327 -11.51 -8.77 -0.93
C LEU A 327 -12.16 -8.94 0.46
N ARG A 328 -13.18 -9.82 0.60
CA ARG A 328 -13.88 -10.08 1.87
C ARG A 328 -12.99 -10.71 2.93
N HIS A 329 -11.81 -11.19 2.55
CA HIS A 329 -10.80 -11.62 3.52
C HIS A 329 -10.18 -10.46 4.31
N VAL A 330 -10.26 -9.23 3.82
CA VAL A 330 -9.84 -8.04 4.56
C VAL A 330 -10.97 -7.60 5.49
N GLN A 331 -10.67 -7.45 6.78
CA GLN A 331 -11.63 -7.04 7.80
C GLN A 331 -11.71 -5.52 7.86
N VAL A 332 -12.73 -4.94 7.23
CA VAL A 332 -12.89 -3.49 7.15
C VAL A 332 -13.77 -2.97 8.29
N THR A 333 -13.20 -2.13 9.16
CA THR A 333 -13.93 -1.37 10.17
C THR A 333 -14.20 0.03 9.62
N THR A 334 -15.48 0.44 9.57
CA THR A 334 -15.88 1.72 8.99
C THR A 334 -16.31 2.73 10.04
N PHE A 335 -16.01 3.99 9.80
CA PHE A 335 -16.45 5.15 10.56
C PHE A 335 -17.05 6.18 9.60
N LYS A 336 -17.99 7.02 10.08
CA LYS A 336 -18.44 8.19 9.31
C LYS A 336 -17.28 9.18 9.15
N LEU A 337 -17.26 9.97 8.08
CA LEU A 337 -16.26 11.00 7.88
C LEU A 337 -16.15 11.95 9.08
N ALA A 338 -17.27 12.30 9.73
CA ALA A 338 -17.28 13.14 10.92
C ALA A 338 -16.59 12.50 12.15
N ASP A 339 -16.48 11.17 12.19
CA ASP A 339 -15.85 10.40 13.28
C ASP A 339 -14.37 10.07 12.97
N PHE A 340 -13.70 10.84 12.12
CA PHE A 340 -12.35 10.53 11.62
C PHE A 340 -11.31 10.36 12.75
N GLU A 341 -11.37 11.15 13.83
CA GLU A 341 -10.42 11.01 14.94
C GLU A 341 -10.54 9.61 15.59
N ARG A 342 -11.76 9.10 15.77
CA ARG A 342 -12.00 7.74 16.25
C ARG A 342 -11.50 6.68 15.25
N ALA A 343 -11.60 6.97 13.96
CA ALA A 343 -11.03 6.10 12.93
C ALA A 343 -9.49 6.06 12.99
N VAL A 344 -8.83 7.18 13.29
CA VAL A 344 -7.38 7.23 13.51
C VAL A 344 -6.95 6.36 14.69
N ASP A 345 -7.67 6.43 15.82
CA ASP A 345 -7.40 5.60 17.00
C ASP A 345 -7.57 4.10 16.67
N SER A 346 -8.64 3.75 15.96
CA SER A 346 -8.89 2.38 15.49
C SER A 346 -7.80 1.90 14.54
N ALA A 347 -7.36 2.76 13.61
CA ALA A 347 -6.34 2.42 12.64
C ALA A 347 -4.98 2.11 13.30
N ALA A 348 -4.65 2.78 14.40
CA ALA A 348 -3.41 2.53 15.15
C ALA A 348 -3.33 1.10 15.72
N LEU A 349 -4.46 0.43 15.87
CA LEU A 349 -4.57 -0.93 16.43
C LEU A 349 -4.64 -2.03 15.36
N MET A 350 -4.68 -1.68 14.06
CA MET A 350 -4.79 -2.64 12.97
C MET A 350 -3.66 -3.66 12.96
N GLN A 351 -4.02 -4.92 12.74
CA GLN A 351 -3.11 -6.05 12.61
C GLN A 351 -3.51 -6.94 11.43
N GLY A 352 -2.56 -7.74 10.96
CA GLY A 352 -2.87 -8.74 9.93
C GLY A 352 -3.66 -8.16 8.76
N LEU A 353 -4.86 -8.68 8.51
CA LEU A 353 -5.75 -8.26 7.42
C LEU A 353 -6.78 -7.19 7.83
N ASP A 354 -6.62 -6.53 8.97
CA ASP A 354 -7.50 -5.42 9.36
C ASP A 354 -7.29 -4.19 8.47
N LEU A 355 -8.35 -3.45 8.26
CA LEU A 355 -8.38 -2.15 7.57
C LEU A 355 -9.39 -1.23 8.23
N THR A 356 -8.99 -0.01 8.52
CA THR A 356 -9.91 1.05 8.96
C THR A 356 -10.18 2.01 7.81
N ALA A 357 -11.44 2.33 7.59
CA ALA A 357 -11.87 3.28 6.57
C ALA A 357 -12.88 4.28 7.12
N VAL A 358 -12.89 5.48 6.55
CA VAL A 358 -13.97 6.46 6.72
C VAL A 358 -14.88 6.41 5.51
N VAL A 359 -16.20 6.53 5.74
CA VAL A 359 -17.25 6.54 4.71
C VAL A 359 -18.00 7.86 4.77
N SER A 360 -18.37 8.39 3.61
CA SER A 360 -19.13 9.66 3.47
C SER A 360 -20.63 9.43 3.47
#